data_44e37c424208f70fe8de449b925edeb0
#
_entry.id   44e37c424208f70fe8de449b925edeb0
#
_cell.length_a   1.000
_cell.length_b   1.000
_cell.length_c   1.000
_cell.angle_alpha   90.00
_cell.angle_beta   90.00
_cell.angle_gamma   90.00
#
_symmetry.space_group_name_H-M   'P 1'
#
loop_
_entity.id
_entity.type
_entity.pdbx_description
1 polymer ?
#
loop_
_entity_poly.entity_id
_entity_poly.type
_entity_poly.pdbx_seq_one_letter_code
_entity_poly.pdbx_strand_id
1 'polypeptide(L)'
;PANILISGGTGSGKTTLLNALGTFIQPQERIISIEDTAELNLPLKHWIRFEGRPPGLEGTGELTIDIMTKNSLRMRPDRVMVGEIRHSEAFSLFTAMNTGHDGCMGTVHANSAKETIIRVTSPPMNVPEVMLSGLDIIIVEQRLHDKQKGTIRRITDISEVSGVLEHKTSTKMIYEYDHVEDKIKRTKNEINFVKILQRFTGWTNERIAQE
;
A
#
# COMPACT_ATOMS: atom_id res chain seq x y z
N PRO A 1 -12.14 -3.42 4.50
CA PRO A 1 -10.99 -2.63 4.08
C PRO A 1 -9.96 -3.51 3.35
N ALA A 2 -9.23 -2.95 2.36
CA ALA A 2 -8.20 -3.66 1.63
C ALA A 2 -6.81 -3.26 2.10
N ASN A 3 -5.89 -4.20 2.20
CA ASN A 3 -4.47 -3.95 2.43
C ASN A 3 -3.80 -3.62 1.09
N ILE A 4 -3.14 -2.46 1.00
CA ILE A 4 -2.67 -1.91 -0.27
C ILE A 4 -1.19 -1.54 -0.20
N LEU A 5 -0.41 -1.98 -1.19
CA LEU A 5 0.91 -1.42 -1.46
C LEU A 5 0.88 -0.53 -2.71
N ILE A 6 1.41 0.68 -2.58
CA ILE A 6 1.62 1.60 -3.70
C ILE A 6 3.09 1.50 -4.11
N SER A 7 3.31 1.13 -5.34
CA SER A 7 4.63 0.92 -5.92
C SER A 7 4.95 1.95 -6.98
N GLY A 8 6.21 2.32 -7.12
CA GLY A 8 6.64 3.25 -8.15
C GLY A 8 8.03 3.83 -7.90
N GLY A 9 8.63 4.39 -8.92
CA GLY A 9 9.92 5.05 -8.85
C GLY A 9 9.91 6.35 -8.02
N THR A 10 11.08 6.96 -7.87
CA THR A 10 11.20 8.27 -7.20
C THR A 10 10.41 9.33 -7.97
N GLY A 11 9.59 10.11 -7.24
CA GLY A 11 8.79 11.18 -7.81
C GLY A 11 7.63 10.72 -8.71
N SER A 12 7.22 9.44 -8.63
CA SER A 12 6.05 8.93 -9.36
C SER A 12 4.72 9.43 -8.78
N GLY A 13 4.68 9.81 -7.50
CA GLY A 13 3.49 10.32 -6.83
C GLY A 13 2.93 9.42 -5.72
N LYS A 14 3.65 8.36 -5.32
CA LYS A 14 3.20 7.36 -4.33
C LYS A 14 2.59 7.98 -3.06
N THR A 15 3.29 8.94 -2.44
CA THR A 15 2.80 9.62 -1.24
C THR A 15 1.53 10.44 -1.52
N THR A 16 1.45 11.04 -2.71
CA THR A 16 0.24 11.77 -3.14
C THR A 16 -0.95 10.82 -3.28
N LEU A 17 -0.72 9.66 -3.89
CA LEU A 17 -1.76 8.63 -4.02
C LEU A 17 -2.14 8.05 -2.65
N LEU A 18 -1.16 7.82 -1.76
CA LEU A 18 -1.42 7.37 -0.39
C LEU A 18 -2.27 8.38 0.38
N ASN A 19 -2.00 9.68 0.24
CA ASN A 19 -2.84 10.75 0.77
C ASN A 19 -4.27 10.71 0.19
N ALA A 20 -4.40 10.56 -1.13
CA ALA A 20 -5.70 10.49 -1.79
C ALA A 20 -6.51 9.28 -1.30
N LEU A 21 -5.90 8.11 -1.18
CA LEU A 21 -6.56 6.92 -0.62
C LEU A 21 -6.97 7.12 0.84
N GLY A 22 -6.19 7.87 1.61
CA GLY A 22 -6.51 8.23 2.99
C GLY A 22 -7.82 9.03 3.14
N THR A 23 -8.25 9.75 2.09
CA THR A 23 -9.53 10.49 2.13
C THR A 23 -10.76 9.59 2.09
N PHE A 24 -10.62 8.33 1.67
CA PHE A 24 -11.70 7.34 1.65
C PHE A 24 -11.80 6.53 2.95
N ILE A 25 -10.91 6.78 3.92
CA ILE A 25 -10.98 6.12 5.21
C ILE A 25 -12.12 6.72 6.03
N GLN A 26 -12.83 5.87 6.73
CA GLN A 26 -13.97 6.30 7.54
C GLN A 26 -13.52 7.19 8.72
N PRO A 27 -14.23 8.30 9.01
CA PRO A 27 -13.80 9.28 10.02
C PRO A 27 -13.71 8.74 11.44
N GLN A 28 -14.33 7.60 11.73
CA GLN A 28 -14.34 6.93 13.03
C GLN A 28 -13.11 6.06 13.26
N GLU A 29 -12.41 5.67 12.20
CA GLU A 29 -11.26 4.80 12.28
C GLU A 29 -10.05 5.52 12.92
N ARG A 30 -9.33 4.80 13.77
CA ARG A 30 -8.07 5.23 14.36
C ARG A 30 -6.91 4.89 13.45
N ILE A 31 -6.29 5.90 12.87
CA ILE A 31 -5.20 5.75 11.92
C ILE A 31 -3.88 6.10 12.58
N ILE A 32 -2.85 5.27 12.36
CA ILE A 32 -1.48 5.60 12.72
C ILE A 32 -0.66 5.65 11.43
N SER A 33 -0.10 6.82 11.12
CA SER A 33 0.88 6.96 10.04
C SER A 33 2.30 7.01 10.60
N ILE A 34 3.23 6.41 9.86
CA ILE A 34 4.64 6.28 10.24
C ILE A 34 5.49 6.66 9.03
N GLU A 35 6.30 7.69 9.18
CA GLU A 35 7.07 8.29 8.09
C GLU A 35 8.49 8.67 8.56
N ASP A 36 9.47 8.63 7.67
CA ASP A 36 10.80 9.20 7.95
C ASP A 36 10.74 10.71 8.06
N THR A 37 10.04 11.33 7.11
CA THR A 37 9.72 12.75 7.08
C THR A 37 8.22 12.89 6.85
N ALA A 38 7.58 13.75 7.59
CA ALA A 38 6.13 13.92 7.55
C ALA A 38 5.66 14.59 6.24
N GLU A 39 5.13 13.78 5.32
CA GLU A 39 4.55 14.22 4.04
C GLU A 39 3.02 14.03 3.99
N LEU A 40 2.49 13.04 4.72
CA LEU A 40 1.07 12.77 4.75
C LEU A 40 0.29 13.90 5.44
N ASN A 41 -0.88 14.19 4.89
CA ASN A 41 -1.83 15.16 5.46
C ASN A 41 -3.26 14.63 5.30
N LEU A 42 -3.71 13.83 6.26
CA LEU A 42 -4.99 13.14 6.21
C LEU A 42 -6.09 13.99 6.86
N PRO A 43 -7.26 14.14 6.25
CA PRO A 43 -8.38 14.89 6.80
C PRO A 43 -9.16 14.07 7.84
N LEU A 44 -8.46 13.41 8.76
CA LEU A 44 -9.04 12.48 9.74
C LEU A 44 -8.92 13.03 11.17
N LYS A 45 -9.99 12.88 11.95
CA LYS A 45 -10.02 13.37 13.34
C LYS A 45 -9.19 12.53 14.29
N HIS A 46 -9.12 11.23 14.07
CA HIS A 46 -8.43 10.27 14.94
C HIS A 46 -7.16 9.74 14.24
N TRP A 47 -6.30 10.66 13.84
CA TRP A 47 -5.04 10.39 13.17
C TRP A 47 -3.85 10.70 14.07
N ILE A 48 -2.99 9.69 14.27
CA ILE A 48 -1.75 9.78 15.04
C ILE A 48 -0.60 9.69 14.06
N ARG A 49 0.30 10.67 14.10
CA ARG A 49 1.49 10.73 13.24
C ARG A 49 2.71 10.34 14.03
N PHE A 50 3.49 9.43 13.47
CA PHE A 50 4.84 9.14 13.91
C PHE A 50 5.82 9.58 12.84
N GLU A 51 6.81 10.34 13.25
CA GLU A 51 7.91 10.78 12.40
C GLU A 51 9.22 10.24 12.93
N GLY A 52 10.06 9.72 12.01
CA GLY A 52 11.37 9.21 12.29
C GLY A 52 12.26 10.26 12.95
N ARG A 53 13.14 9.82 13.83
CA ARG A 53 14.12 10.69 14.46
C ARG A 53 15.50 10.05 14.36
N PRO A 54 16.46 10.70 13.70
CA PRO A 54 17.85 10.21 13.67
C PRO A 54 18.46 10.21 15.09
N PRO A 55 19.50 9.42 15.33
CA PRO A 55 20.20 9.42 16.61
C PRO A 55 20.74 10.81 16.94
N GLY A 56 20.74 11.16 18.21
CA GLY A 56 21.35 12.39 18.70
C GLY A 56 22.89 12.36 18.61
N LEU A 57 23.52 13.44 19.03
CA LEU A 57 25.00 13.58 18.98
C LEU A 57 25.75 12.47 19.73
N GLU A 58 25.11 11.87 20.72
CA GLU A 58 25.68 10.75 21.51
C GLU A 58 25.36 9.38 20.89
N GLY A 59 24.79 9.31 19.67
CA GLY A 59 24.40 8.09 19.00
C GLY A 59 23.19 7.37 19.62
N THR A 60 22.43 8.05 20.49
CA THR A 60 21.27 7.50 21.19
C THR A 60 19.96 8.20 20.81
N GLY A 61 18.83 7.59 21.16
CA GLY A 61 17.51 8.20 20.99
C GLY A 61 16.96 8.16 19.56
N GLU A 62 17.48 7.29 18.69
CA GLU A 62 16.94 7.04 17.37
C GLU A 62 15.53 6.45 17.45
N LEU A 63 14.63 6.92 16.59
CA LEU A 63 13.31 6.36 16.39
C LEU A 63 13.19 5.94 14.92
N THR A 64 13.38 4.66 14.66
CA THR A 64 13.26 4.09 13.32
C THR A 64 11.80 3.77 12.98
N ILE A 65 11.48 3.71 11.67
CA ILE A 65 10.16 3.28 11.19
C ILE A 65 9.80 1.91 11.77
N ASP A 66 10.75 0.97 11.83
CA ASP A 66 10.53 -0.38 12.38
C ASP A 66 10.10 -0.36 13.85
N ILE A 67 10.80 0.39 14.71
CA ILE A 67 10.44 0.54 16.12
C ILE A 67 9.05 1.16 16.26
N MET A 68 8.76 2.21 15.50
CA MET A 68 7.48 2.89 15.54
C MET A 68 6.34 1.99 15.04
N THR A 69 6.58 1.21 13.96
CA THR A 69 5.59 0.27 13.43
C THR A 69 5.25 -0.82 14.45
N LYS A 70 6.26 -1.42 15.09
CA LYS A 70 6.03 -2.41 16.17
C LYS A 70 5.23 -1.84 17.34
N ASN A 71 5.52 -0.61 17.74
CA ASN A 71 4.81 0.04 18.85
C ASN A 71 3.38 0.43 18.46
N SER A 72 3.15 0.87 17.22
CA SER A 72 1.83 1.24 16.72
C SER A 72 0.80 0.13 16.87
N LEU A 73 1.19 -1.13 16.64
CA LEU A 73 0.30 -2.30 16.77
C LEU A 73 -0.25 -2.51 18.18
N ARG A 74 0.44 -1.98 19.20
CA ARG A 74 -0.02 -2.01 20.61
C ARG A 74 -0.95 -0.86 20.98
N MET A 75 -1.16 0.08 20.08
CA MET A 75 -2.00 1.27 20.31
C MET A 75 -3.43 1.10 19.80
N ARG A 76 -3.79 -0.12 19.41
CA ARG A 76 -5.12 -0.47 18.85
C ARG A 76 -5.49 0.41 17.66
N PRO A 77 -4.68 0.50 16.60
CA PRO A 77 -5.07 1.17 15.38
C PRO A 77 -6.12 0.33 14.63
N ASP A 78 -7.02 0.99 13.93
CA ASP A 78 -7.84 0.33 12.92
C ASP A 78 -6.99 0.10 11.66
N ARG A 79 -6.12 1.07 11.30
CA ARG A 79 -5.19 0.95 10.18
C ARG A 79 -3.81 1.53 10.52
N VAL A 80 -2.80 0.92 9.91
CA VAL A 80 -1.43 1.43 9.91
C VAL A 80 -1.04 1.84 8.50
N MET A 81 -0.48 3.05 8.35
CA MET A 81 0.02 3.59 7.09
C MET A 81 1.51 3.86 7.22
N VAL A 82 2.32 3.24 6.37
CA VAL A 82 3.77 3.44 6.33
C VAL A 82 4.12 4.25 5.08
N GLY A 83 4.69 5.43 5.29
CA GLY A 83 5.02 6.36 4.22
C GLY A 83 5.93 5.75 3.16
N GLU A 84 6.99 5.07 3.56
CA GLU A 84 7.84 4.27 2.68
C GLU A 84 8.42 3.05 3.41
N ILE A 85 8.36 1.90 2.76
CA ILE A 85 8.88 0.63 3.25
C ILE A 85 10.20 0.36 2.55
N ARG A 86 11.29 0.23 3.33
CA ARG A 86 12.65 0.02 2.81
C ARG A 86 13.39 -1.13 3.47
N HIS A 87 13.06 -1.46 4.74
CA HIS A 87 13.79 -2.39 5.59
C HIS A 87 12.85 -3.32 6.36
N SER A 88 13.19 -3.64 7.60
CA SER A 88 12.49 -4.61 8.45
C SER A 88 11.08 -4.17 8.89
N GLU A 89 10.71 -2.91 8.77
CA GLU A 89 9.34 -2.42 8.99
C GLU A 89 8.33 -3.11 8.08
N ALA A 90 8.77 -3.59 6.92
CA ALA A 90 7.97 -4.43 6.03
C ALA A 90 7.36 -5.62 6.79
N PHE A 91 8.18 -6.38 7.51
CA PHE A 91 7.73 -7.53 8.29
C PHE A 91 6.67 -7.13 9.32
N SER A 92 6.86 -6.00 10.00
CA SER A 92 5.92 -5.49 11.01
C SER A 92 4.59 -5.08 10.39
N LEU A 93 4.61 -4.42 9.22
CA LEU A 93 3.39 -4.06 8.49
C LEU A 93 2.63 -5.30 7.98
N PHE A 94 3.34 -6.27 7.42
CA PHE A 94 2.71 -7.53 6.99
C PHE A 94 2.20 -8.36 8.16
N THR A 95 2.83 -8.26 9.34
CA THR A 95 2.27 -8.84 10.57
C THR A 95 0.93 -8.19 10.91
N ALA A 96 0.82 -6.86 10.81
CA ALA A 96 -0.45 -6.16 11.01
C ALA A 96 -1.53 -6.66 10.06
N MET A 97 -1.24 -6.72 8.75
CA MET A 97 -2.15 -7.20 7.71
C MET A 97 -2.66 -8.63 7.98
N ASN A 98 -1.84 -9.50 8.60
CA ASN A 98 -2.20 -10.89 8.89
C ASN A 98 -2.81 -11.10 10.30
N THR A 99 -2.87 -10.06 11.14
CA THR A 99 -3.36 -10.17 12.52
C THR A 99 -4.61 -9.34 12.81
N GLY A 100 -5.36 -9.00 11.76
CA GLY A 100 -6.66 -8.35 11.89
C GLY A 100 -6.64 -6.82 11.88
N HIS A 101 -5.55 -6.21 11.41
CA HIS A 101 -5.50 -4.79 11.12
C HIS A 101 -5.74 -4.58 9.60
N ASP A 102 -6.97 -4.81 9.17
CA ASP A 102 -7.34 -4.71 7.76
C ASP A 102 -7.29 -3.26 7.26
N GLY A 103 -6.87 -3.07 6.01
CA GLY A 103 -6.77 -1.76 5.38
C GLY A 103 -5.46 -1.03 5.68
N CYS A 104 -4.41 -1.75 6.09
CA CYS A 104 -3.06 -1.22 6.14
C CYS A 104 -2.58 -0.81 4.76
N MET A 105 -1.80 0.27 4.70
CA MET A 105 -1.26 0.80 3.45
C MET A 105 0.22 1.15 3.61
N GLY A 106 0.95 1.08 2.49
CA GLY A 106 2.34 1.53 2.48
C GLY A 106 2.85 1.79 1.07
N THR A 107 3.99 2.46 0.95
CA THR A 107 4.64 2.64 -0.35
C THR A 107 5.94 1.85 -0.44
N VAL A 108 6.24 1.36 -1.64
CA VAL A 108 7.46 0.59 -1.96
C VAL A 108 8.08 1.12 -3.24
N HIS A 109 9.40 1.09 -3.31
CA HIS A 109 10.12 1.51 -4.51
C HIS A 109 10.33 0.32 -5.45
N ALA A 110 9.39 0.10 -6.37
CA ALA A 110 9.47 -0.90 -7.44
C ALA A 110 8.63 -0.44 -8.64
N ASN A 111 8.86 -1.01 -9.83
CA ASN A 111 8.26 -0.51 -11.07
C ASN A 111 7.17 -1.42 -11.64
N SER A 112 6.86 -2.52 -10.97
CA SER A 112 5.77 -3.44 -11.33
C SER A 112 5.27 -4.20 -10.11
N ALA A 113 4.08 -4.78 -10.20
CA ALA A 113 3.54 -5.64 -9.13
C ALA A 113 4.47 -6.83 -8.84
N LYS A 114 5.02 -7.45 -9.88
CA LYS A 114 5.99 -8.55 -9.74
C LYS A 114 7.27 -8.12 -9.02
N GLU A 115 7.83 -6.96 -9.40
CA GLU A 115 9.02 -6.41 -8.74
C GLU A 115 8.74 -6.07 -7.28
N THR A 116 7.53 -5.57 -6.97
CA THR A 116 7.09 -5.30 -5.60
C THR A 116 7.16 -6.57 -4.74
N ILE A 117 6.61 -7.69 -5.23
CA ILE A 117 6.68 -8.97 -4.52
C ILE A 117 8.14 -9.40 -4.29
N ILE A 118 8.97 -9.37 -5.33
CA ILE A 118 10.39 -9.71 -5.22
C ILE A 118 11.08 -8.83 -4.18
N ARG A 119 10.81 -7.53 -4.19
CA ARG A 119 11.45 -6.58 -3.29
C ARG A 119 11.07 -6.79 -1.84
N VAL A 120 9.80 -7.00 -1.53
CA VAL A 120 9.36 -7.22 -0.14
C VAL A 120 9.80 -8.57 0.41
N THR A 121 9.98 -9.59 -0.46
CA THR A 121 10.46 -10.93 -0.04
C THR A 121 11.97 -11.06 0.02
N SER A 122 12.70 -10.10 -0.57
CA SER A 122 14.17 -10.08 -0.62
C SER A 122 14.78 -9.18 0.46
N PRO A 123 16.09 -9.37 0.79
CA PRO A 123 16.80 -8.43 1.66
C PRO A 123 16.71 -6.98 1.14
N PRO A 124 16.61 -5.97 2.02
CA PRO A 124 16.62 -6.07 3.49
C PRO A 124 15.24 -6.30 4.14
N MET A 125 14.15 -6.36 3.36
CA MET A 125 12.78 -6.48 3.89
C MET A 125 12.48 -7.88 4.41
N ASN A 126 12.87 -8.94 3.67
CA ASN A 126 12.80 -10.36 4.06
C ASN A 126 11.41 -10.81 4.55
N VAL A 127 10.33 -10.31 3.98
CA VAL A 127 8.98 -10.76 4.33
C VAL A 127 8.79 -12.20 3.83
N PRO A 128 8.44 -13.17 4.69
CA PRO A 128 8.11 -14.51 4.25
C PRO A 128 6.95 -14.51 3.25
N GLU A 129 7.06 -15.27 2.16
CA GLU A 129 6.02 -15.30 1.12
C GLU A 129 4.62 -15.64 1.67
N VAL A 130 4.54 -16.51 2.68
CA VAL A 130 3.27 -16.87 3.30
C VAL A 130 2.52 -15.65 3.87
N MET A 131 3.24 -14.61 4.30
CA MET A 131 2.63 -13.40 4.84
C MET A 131 2.03 -12.49 3.76
N LEU A 132 2.38 -12.71 2.48
CA LEU A 132 1.81 -11.96 1.37
C LEU A 132 0.33 -12.28 1.13
N SER A 133 -0.19 -13.34 1.74
CA SER A 133 -1.63 -13.62 1.77
C SER A 133 -2.46 -12.54 2.45
N GLY A 134 -1.85 -11.72 3.31
CA GLY A 134 -2.49 -10.56 3.91
C GLY A 134 -2.55 -9.31 3.02
N LEU A 135 -1.86 -9.31 1.87
CA LEU A 135 -1.88 -8.20 0.92
C LEU A 135 -2.95 -8.43 -0.14
N ASP A 136 -3.84 -7.48 -0.36
CA ASP A 136 -4.92 -7.59 -1.32
C ASP A 136 -4.56 -6.98 -2.68
N ILE A 137 -4.00 -5.76 -2.69
CA ILE A 137 -3.84 -4.96 -3.91
C ILE A 137 -2.45 -4.32 -3.96
N ILE A 138 -1.86 -4.35 -5.15
CA ILE A 138 -0.67 -3.57 -5.51
C ILE A 138 -1.08 -2.56 -6.58
N ILE A 139 -0.81 -1.27 -6.34
CA ILE A 139 -1.01 -0.19 -7.30
C ILE A 139 0.36 0.30 -7.76
N VAL A 140 0.60 0.27 -9.06
CA VAL A 140 1.86 0.75 -9.63
C VAL A 140 1.65 2.13 -10.24
N GLU A 141 2.44 3.09 -9.78
CA GLU A 141 2.40 4.46 -10.25
C GLU A 141 3.75 4.84 -10.88
N GLN A 142 3.70 5.32 -12.12
CA GLN A 142 4.89 5.67 -12.88
C GLN A 142 4.92 7.14 -13.28
N ARG A 143 6.14 7.66 -13.35
CA ARG A 143 6.45 8.94 -13.95
C ARG A 143 6.83 8.69 -15.42
N LEU A 144 5.95 9.13 -16.31
CA LEU A 144 6.09 8.96 -17.76
C LEU A 144 6.51 10.29 -18.40
N HIS A 145 7.15 10.22 -19.55
CA HIS A 145 7.47 11.40 -20.35
C HIS A 145 6.55 11.44 -21.59
N ASP A 146 5.64 12.40 -21.61
CA ASP A 146 4.80 12.69 -22.76
C ASP A 146 5.43 13.79 -23.60
N LYS A 147 5.44 13.64 -24.93
CA LYS A 147 6.08 14.59 -25.84
C LYS A 147 5.41 15.97 -25.83
N GLN A 148 4.12 16.05 -25.55
CA GLN A 148 3.36 17.30 -25.55
C GLN A 148 3.17 17.88 -24.14
N LYS A 149 2.88 17.00 -23.16
CA LYS A 149 2.55 17.38 -21.77
C LYS A 149 3.78 17.42 -20.86
N GLY A 150 4.96 16.94 -21.33
CA GLY A 150 6.16 16.82 -20.52
C GLY A 150 6.07 15.64 -19.54
N THR A 151 6.48 15.86 -18.28
CA THR A 151 6.42 14.80 -17.26
C THR A 151 5.01 14.65 -16.72
N ILE A 152 4.43 13.46 -16.90
CA ILE A 152 3.12 13.08 -16.37
C ILE A 152 3.28 11.91 -15.37
N ARG A 153 2.33 11.76 -14.46
CA ARG A 153 2.24 10.65 -13.50
C ARG A 153 0.95 9.90 -13.76
N ARG A 154 1.05 8.55 -13.81
CA ARG A 154 -0.11 7.70 -14.09
C ARG A 154 -0.03 6.43 -13.25
N ILE A 155 -1.19 5.99 -12.78
CA ILE A 155 -1.36 4.60 -12.34
C ILE A 155 -1.30 3.74 -13.59
N THR A 156 -0.28 2.87 -13.68
CA THR A 156 -0.06 2.03 -14.86
C THR A 156 -0.56 0.61 -14.70
N ASP A 157 -0.70 0.16 -13.46
CA ASP A 157 -1.09 -1.20 -13.13
C ASP A 157 -1.83 -1.20 -11.79
N ILE A 158 -2.97 -1.89 -11.73
CA ILE A 158 -3.58 -2.29 -10.46
C ILE A 158 -3.71 -3.80 -10.50
N SER A 159 -2.99 -4.46 -9.61
CA SER A 159 -2.96 -5.92 -9.51
C SER A 159 -3.49 -6.40 -8.17
N GLU A 160 -4.33 -7.43 -8.22
CA GLU A 160 -4.76 -8.18 -7.06
C GLU A 160 -3.74 -9.28 -6.73
N VAL A 161 -3.44 -9.47 -5.45
CA VAL A 161 -2.66 -10.61 -4.98
C VAL A 161 -3.60 -11.80 -4.87
N SER A 162 -3.40 -12.78 -5.75
CA SER A 162 -4.37 -13.88 -5.93
C SER A 162 -4.09 -15.12 -5.10
N GLY A 163 -3.17 -15.02 -4.16
CA GLY A 163 -2.84 -16.07 -3.19
C GLY A 163 -1.41 -16.57 -3.28
N VAL A 164 -1.02 -17.37 -2.31
CA VAL A 164 0.29 -18.03 -2.22
C VAL A 164 0.09 -19.52 -2.46
N LEU A 165 0.51 -20.02 -3.61
CA LEU A 165 0.49 -21.44 -3.93
C LEU A 165 1.93 -21.95 -4.05
N GLU A 166 2.22 -23.07 -3.39
CA GLU A 166 3.55 -23.71 -3.43
C GLU A 166 4.69 -22.73 -3.14
N HIS A 167 4.52 -21.86 -2.13
CA HIS A 167 5.48 -20.80 -1.78
C HIS A 167 5.73 -19.77 -2.90
N LYS A 168 4.79 -19.59 -3.83
CA LYS A 168 4.87 -18.53 -4.83
C LYS A 168 3.62 -17.66 -4.78
N THR A 169 3.86 -16.37 -4.62
CA THR A 169 2.82 -15.36 -4.68
C THR A 169 2.50 -15.05 -6.13
N SER A 170 1.22 -15.15 -6.49
CA SER A 170 0.74 -14.76 -7.81
C SER A 170 -0.01 -13.44 -7.74
N THR A 171 0.20 -12.60 -8.74
CA THR A 171 -0.53 -11.34 -8.93
C THR A 171 -1.35 -11.41 -10.21
N LYS A 172 -2.50 -10.77 -10.19
CA LYS A 172 -3.44 -10.73 -11.30
C LYS A 172 -3.78 -9.27 -11.61
N MET A 173 -3.30 -8.81 -12.74
CA MET A 173 -3.57 -7.43 -13.19
C MET A 173 -5.06 -7.27 -13.47
N ILE A 174 -5.70 -6.33 -12.78
CA ILE A 174 -7.13 -6.03 -12.89
C ILE A 174 -7.40 -4.75 -13.67
N TYR A 175 -6.46 -3.81 -13.65
CA TYR A 175 -6.46 -2.62 -14.49
C TYR A 175 -5.08 -2.38 -15.08
N GLU A 176 -5.05 -1.90 -16.33
CA GLU A 176 -3.86 -1.58 -17.10
C GLU A 176 -3.99 -0.20 -17.75
N TYR A 177 -2.89 0.54 -17.81
CA TYR A 177 -2.85 1.83 -18.46
C TYR A 177 -2.72 1.71 -19.98
N ASP A 178 -3.64 2.34 -20.69
CA ASP A 178 -3.58 2.49 -22.14
C ASP A 178 -2.84 3.79 -22.51
N HIS A 179 -1.65 3.63 -23.06
CA HIS A 179 -0.79 4.75 -23.47
C HIS A 179 -1.36 5.56 -24.65
N VAL A 180 -2.26 4.99 -25.45
CA VAL A 180 -2.85 5.65 -26.62
C VAL A 180 -3.98 6.56 -26.19
N GLU A 181 -4.87 6.06 -25.32
CA GLU A 181 -6.02 6.82 -24.84
C GLU A 181 -5.75 7.67 -23.57
N ASP A 182 -4.54 7.54 -22.98
CA ASP A 182 -4.17 8.16 -21.70
C ASP A 182 -5.19 7.84 -20.58
N LYS A 183 -5.58 6.56 -20.48
CA LYS A 183 -6.59 6.09 -19.51
C LYS A 183 -6.20 4.75 -18.91
N ILE A 184 -6.61 4.52 -17.67
CA ILE A 184 -6.56 3.19 -17.09
C ILE A 184 -7.80 2.40 -17.52
N LYS A 185 -7.60 1.18 -18.02
CA LYS A 185 -8.67 0.29 -18.52
C LYS A 185 -8.74 -0.98 -17.69
N ARG A 186 -9.96 -1.45 -17.48
CA ARG A 186 -10.17 -2.74 -16.84
C ARG A 186 -9.75 -3.86 -17.77
N THR A 187 -9.02 -4.85 -17.23
CA THR A 187 -8.69 -6.09 -17.95
C THR A 187 -9.90 -7.05 -17.94
N LYS A 188 -9.77 -8.17 -18.66
CA LYS A 188 -10.79 -9.23 -18.65
C LYS A 188 -10.75 -10.12 -17.39
N ASN A 189 -9.79 -9.89 -16.52
CA ASN A 189 -9.61 -10.68 -15.31
C ASN A 189 -10.72 -10.42 -14.30
N GLU A 190 -11.22 -11.46 -13.67
CA GLU A 190 -12.14 -11.33 -12.54
C GLU A 190 -11.42 -10.75 -11.33
N ILE A 191 -12.13 -9.95 -10.55
CA ILE A 191 -11.65 -9.38 -9.29
C ILE A 191 -12.13 -10.26 -8.14
N ASN A 192 -11.23 -10.99 -7.47
CA ASN A 192 -11.60 -11.85 -6.35
C ASN A 192 -12.05 -11.02 -5.15
N PHE A 193 -11.45 -9.84 -4.94
CA PHE A 193 -11.83 -8.92 -3.87
C PHE A 193 -13.31 -8.52 -3.94
N VAL A 194 -13.88 -8.38 -5.14
CA VAL A 194 -15.33 -8.15 -5.32
C VAL A 194 -16.14 -9.31 -4.77
N LYS A 195 -15.71 -10.55 -4.98
CA LYS A 195 -16.39 -11.75 -4.42
C LYS A 195 -16.34 -11.76 -2.88
N ILE A 196 -15.20 -11.29 -2.31
CA ILE A 196 -15.06 -11.14 -0.87
C ILE A 196 -16.05 -10.08 -0.35
N LEU A 197 -16.10 -8.90 -0.99
CA LEU A 197 -17.06 -7.85 -0.63
C LEU A 197 -18.50 -8.35 -0.71
N GLN A 198 -18.87 -9.04 -1.78
CA GLN A 198 -20.22 -9.61 -1.93
C GLN A 198 -20.57 -10.57 -0.78
N ARG A 199 -19.62 -11.43 -0.41
CA ARG A 199 -19.83 -12.39 0.69
C ARG A 199 -20.08 -11.72 2.04
N PHE A 200 -19.37 -10.62 2.32
CA PHE A 200 -19.49 -9.93 3.60
C PHE A 200 -20.62 -8.89 3.65
N THR A 201 -20.95 -8.27 2.52
CA THR A 201 -21.95 -7.19 2.47
C THR A 201 -23.29 -7.64 1.94
N GLY A 202 -23.34 -8.74 1.20
CA GLY A 202 -24.50 -9.16 0.42
C GLY A 202 -24.83 -8.25 -0.78
N TRP A 203 -23.92 -7.36 -1.15
CA TRP A 203 -24.14 -6.40 -2.24
C TRP A 203 -24.00 -7.05 -3.61
N THR A 204 -24.78 -6.56 -4.57
CA THR A 204 -24.66 -6.95 -5.98
C THR A 204 -23.44 -6.27 -6.62
N ASN A 205 -22.99 -6.80 -7.78
CA ASN A 205 -21.92 -6.18 -8.57
C ASN A 205 -22.24 -4.73 -8.94
N GLU A 206 -23.49 -4.43 -9.26
CA GLU A 206 -23.94 -3.08 -9.62
C GLU A 206 -23.80 -2.11 -8.45
N ARG A 207 -24.17 -2.53 -7.24
CA ARG A 207 -24.01 -1.72 -6.04
C ARG A 207 -22.54 -1.50 -5.67
N ILE A 208 -21.70 -2.53 -5.77
CA ILE A 208 -20.27 -2.41 -5.50
C ILE A 208 -19.58 -1.46 -6.49
N ALA A 209 -20.08 -1.36 -7.72
CA ALA A 209 -19.55 -0.46 -8.74
C ALA A 209 -20.00 1.00 -8.56
N GLN A 210 -21.01 1.27 -7.74
CA GLN A 210 -21.55 2.60 -7.45
C GLN A 210 -20.99 3.24 -6.17
N GLU A 211 -20.55 2.42 -5.23
CA GLU A 211 -19.92 2.84 -3.98
C GLU A 211 -18.38 2.93 -4.11
#